data_213d6a8025baf0a13f8e40966a8be128
#
_entry.id   213d6a8025baf0a13f8e40966a8be128
#
_cell.length_a   1.000
_cell.length_b   1.000
_cell.length_c   1.000
_cell.angle_alpha   90.00
_cell.angle_beta   90.00
_cell.angle_gamma   90.00
#
_symmetry.space_group_name_H-M   'P 1'
#
loop_
_entity.id
_entity.type
_entity.pdbx_description
1 polymer ?
#
loop_
_entity_poly.entity_id
_entity_poly.type
_entity_poly.pdbx_seq_one_letter_code
_entity_poly.pdbx_strand_id
1 'polypeptide(L)'
;LNRFFPGNEDSNTTSRVDHRLWREIFSHSDHIIDLHSAALGRTNMPQIRVNLANRLSNRSARAFGTEVILDSEGPRGSLRRTADDAGISCITYEGGGADESDPEAIQIAMYGILNVLRSLKVIPGYPSRPRFRLLASGSVWLRSDYGGLLDVLTPAGSFIEEGELVATVTDPEYPGKSMEIRTPTQGLLICTATHPFVTTGTPIGHLLPIIKGLKTVRRRLDEEGLLVLSGADGDPPWREDDDIEDISVEGVWEGGSPDAEWGENPESAAEEEAEEADQI
;
A
#
# COMPACT_ATOMS: atom_id res chain seq x y z
N LEU A 1 7.82 -11.04 -10.03
CA LEU A 1 8.10 -9.98 -10.98
C LEU A 1 8.63 -8.73 -10.27
N ASN A 2 7.91 -8.08 -9.38
CA ASN A 2 8.20 -6.73 -8.86
C ASN A 2 9.37 -6.67 -7.84
N ARG A 3 10.45 -7.41 -8.10
CA ARG A 3 11.73 -7.41 -7.36
C ARG A 3 12.96 -7.57 -8.26
N PHE A 4 12.76 -7.80 -9.55
CA PHE A 4 13.85 -8.08 -10.48
C PHE A 4 14.05 -7.00 -11.54
N PHE A 5 13.27 -5.91 -11.54
CA PHE A 5 13.46 -4.80 -12.49
C PHE A 5 14.84 -4.13 -12.30
N PRO A 6 15.55 -3.76 -13.40
CA PRO A 6 15.15 -3.85 -14.81
C PRO A 6 15.30 -5.24 -15.44
N GLY A 7 15.65 -6.28 -14.69
CA GLY A 7 15.84 -7.64 -15.15
C GLY A 7 17.16 -7.90 -15.85
N ASN A 8 17.39 -9.17 -16.17
CA ASN A 8 18.56 -9.65 -16.89
C ASN A 8 18.14 -10.78 -17.84
N GLU A 9 18.57 -10.72 -19.12
CA GLU A 9 18.22 -11.70 -20.16
C GLU A 9 18.86 -13.08 -19.95
N ASP A 10 19.96 -13.15 -19.19
CA ASP A 10 20.72 -14.38 -18.93
C ASP A 10 20.38 -15.01 -17.55
N SER A 11 19.36 -14.48 -16.85
CA SER A 11 18.97 -14.92 -15.53
C SER A 11 17.75 -15.85 -15.53
N ASN A 12 17.13 -16.08 -14.37
CA ASN A 12 15.93 -16.87 -14.20
C ASN A 12 14.72 -16.31 -14.98
N THR A 13 13.67 -17.12 -15.13
CA THR A 13 12.49 -16.78 -15.93
C THR A 13 11.86 -15.43 -15.52
N THR A 14 11.75 -15.16 -14.22
CA THR A 14 11.16 -13.93 -13.70
C THR A 14 11.98 -12.70 -14.12
N SER A 15 13.29 -12.74 -13.92
CA SER A 15 14.20 -11.66 -14.31
C SER A 15 14.22 -11.42 -15.82
N ARG A 16 14.11 -12.48 -16.62
CA ARG A 16 14.02 -12.38 -18.11
C ARG A 16 12.72 -11.72 -18.55
N VAL A 17 11.60 -12.01 -17.89
CA VAL A 17 10.32 -11.35 -18.16
C VAL A 17 10.42 -9.87 -17.81
N ASP A 18 10.95 -9.52 -16.64
CA ASP A 18 11.13 -8.12 -16.22
C ASP A 18 12.07 -7.36 -17.14
N HIS A 19 13.18 -8.00 -17.61
CA HIS A 19 14.08 -7.43 -18.60
C HIS A 19 13.36 -7.08 -19.88
N ARG A 20 12.52 -7.99 -20.39
CA ARG A 20 11.77 -7.77 -21.63
C ARG A 20 10.73 -6.67 -21.48
N LEU A 21 9.96 -6.67 -20.36
CA LEU A 21 8.98 -5.62 -20.06
C LEU A 21 9.65 -4.26 -19.95
N TRP A 22 10.77 -4.19 -19.25
CA TRP A 22 11.54 -2.95 -19.12
C TRP A 22 12.01 -2.44 -20.48
N ARG A 23 12.72 -3.28 -21.23
CA ARG A 23 13.32 -2.91 -22.52
C ARG A 23 12.29 -2.52 -23.58
N GLU A 24 11.17 -3.25 -23.66
CA GLU A 24 10.21 -3.08 -24.77
C GLU A 24 9.10 -2.06 -24.44
N ILE A 25 8.81 -1.82 -23.15
CA ILE A 25 7.64 -1.03 -22.75
C ILE A 25 8.03 0.09 -21.78
N PHE A 26 8.49 -0.26 -20.58
CA PHE A 26 8.57 0.72 -19.48
C PHE A 26 9.63 1.79 -19.70
N SER A 27 10.80 1.43 -20.24
CA SER A 27 11.89 2.40 -20.53
C SER A 27 11.51 3.43 -21.61
N HIS A 28 10.43 3.21 -22.35
CA HIS A 28 9.91 4.13 -23.38
C HIS A 28 8.65 4.88 -22.93
N SER A 29 8.24 4.71 -21.69
CA SER A 29 7.06 5.36 -21.13
C SER A 29 7.43 6.68 -20.44
N ASP A 30 6.57 7.68 -20.51
CA ASP A 30 6.72 8.92 -19.74
C ASP A 30 6.10 8.82 -18.35
N HIS A 31 5.02 8.03 -18.23
CA HIS A 31 4.26 7.82 -17.01
C HIS A 31 3.81 6.36 -16.89
N ILE A 32 3.95 5.81 -15.71
CA ILE A 32 3.53 4.45 -15.36
C ILE A 32 2.57 4.52 -14.17
N ILE A 33 1.47 3.80 -14.27
CA ILE A 33 0.55 3.53 -13.15
C ILE A 33 0.55 2.03 -12.95
N ASP A 34 1.13 1.57 -11.85
CA ASP A 34 1.21 0.17 -11.45
C ASP A 34 0.04 -0.14 -10.52
N LEU A 35 -0.85 -1.06 -10.93
CA LEU A 35 -2.08 -1.38 -10.18
C LEU A 35 -1.89 -2.68 -9.42
N HIS A 36 -2.01 -2.59 -8.10
CA HIS A 36 -1.88 -3.73 -7.19
C HIS A 36 -3.16 -3.94 -6.39
N SER A 37 -3.52 -5.19 -6.16
CA SER A 37 -4.28 -5.63 -5.00
C SER A 37 -3.32 -6.01 -3.87
N ALA A 38 -3.83 -6.23 -2.67
CA ALA A 38 -3.03 -6.75 -1.58
C ALA A 38 -2.44 -8.14 -1.92
N ALA A 39 -1.37 -8.51 -1.23
CA ALA A 39 -0.85 -9.87 -1.29
C ALA A 39 -1.89 -10.88 -0.80
N LEU A 40 -1.75 -12.15 -1.21
CA LEU A 40 -2.62 -13.25 -0.80
C LEU A 40 -2.83 -13.25 0.73
N GLY A 41 -4.07 -13.41 1.15
CA GLY A 41 -4.46 -13.40 2.56
C GLY A 41 -4.46 -12.02 3.22
N ARG A 42 -4.59 -10.94 2.43
CA ARG A 42 -4.69 -9.54 2.92
C ARG A 42 -5.66 -8.73 2.08
N THR A 43 -6.08 -7.60 2.66
CA THR A 43 -6.84 -6.57 1.96
C THR A 43 -6.27 -5.19 2.28
N ASN A 44 -6.18 -4.33 1.26
CA ASN A 44 -5.72 -2.94 1.36
C ASN A 44 -6.88 -1.97 1.24
N MET A 45 -6.90 -0.93 2.05
CA MET A 45 -7.65 0.26 1.69
C MET A 45 -7.02 0.95 0.47
N PRO A 46 -7.80 1.63 -0.39
CA PRO A 46 -7.29 2.37 -1.53
C PRO A 46 -6.26 3.43 -1.15
N GLN A 47 -5.04 3.35 -1.71
CA GLN A 47 -3.94 4.26 -1.44
C GLN A 47 -2.97 4.33 -2.61
N ILE A 48 -2.18 5.40 -2.67
CA ILE A 48 -1.05 5.54 -3.61
C ILE A 48 0.27 5.45 -2.85
N ARG A 49 1.21 4.70 -3.41
CA ARG A 49 2.62 4.70 -2.99
C ARG A 49 3.46 5.38 -4.06
N VAL A 50 4.31 6.30 -3.66
CA VAL A 50 5.07 7.14 -4.59
C VAL A 50 6.30 7.74 -3.91
N ASN A 51 7.36 8.01 -4.64
CA ASN A 51 8.44 8.89 -4.21
C ASN A 51 8.02 10.35 -4.47
N LEU A 52 7.63 11.07 -3.41
CA LEU A 52 7.20 12.47 -3.50
C LEU A 52 8.34 13.43 -3.90
N ALA A 53 9.60 13.04 -3.77
CA ALA A 53 10.74 13.83 -4.24
C ALA A 53 10.80 13.89 -5.77
N ASN A 54 10.29 12.87 -6.48
CA ASN A 54 10.14 12.92 -7.93
C ASN A 54 8.94 13.80 -8.30
N ARG A 55 9.21 14.95 -8.93
CA ARG A 55 8.16 15.94 -9.25
C ARG A 55 7.07 15.41 -10.20
N LEU A 56 7.43 14.54 -11.14
CA LEU A 56 6.47 13.97 -12.09
C LEU A 56 5.58 12.94 -11.40
N SER A 57 6.17 12.04 -10.62
CA SER A 57 5.44 11.04 -9.83
C SER A 57 4.53 11.69 -8.78
N ASN A 58 5.01 12.73 -8.08
CA ASN A 58 4.21 13.51 -7.13
C ASN A 58 2.98 14.14 -7.82
N ARG A 59 3.16 14.74 -9.01
CA ARG A 59 2.05 15.29 -9.79
C ARG A 59 1.03 14.22 -10.18
N SER A 60 1.50 13.05 -10.64
CA SER A 60 0.64 11.92 -11.02
C SER A 60 -0.12 11.36 -9.81
N ALA A 61 0.54 11.19 -8.66
CA ALA A 61 -0.08 10.73 -7.42
C ALA A 61 -1.18 11.69 -6.93
N ARG A 62 -0.91 12.99 -6.93
CA ARG A 62 -1.90 14.00 -6.56
C ARG A 62 -3.07 14.08 -7.53
N ALA A 63 -2.81 13.86 -8.83
CA ALA A 63 -3.85 13.83 -9.84
C ALA A 63 -4.70 12.56 -9.75
N PHE A 64 -4.13 11.42 -9.34
CA PHE A 64 -4.87 10.16 -9.20
C PHE A 64 -6.07 10.33 -8.29
N GLY A 65 -5.90 10.93 -7.13
CA GLY A 65 -7.01 11.45 -6.33
C GLY A 65 -7.44 10.57 -5.16
N THR A 66 -6.64 9.60 -4.71
CA THR A 66 -6.89 8.92 -3.43
C THR A 66 -6.60 9.85 -2.25
N GLU A 67 -7.27 9.61 -1.13
CA GLU A 67 -7.09 10.34 0.12
C GLU A 67 -5.75 10.01 0.79
N VAL A 68 -5.21 8.82 0.59
CA VAL A 68 -3.96 8.39 1.23
C VAL A 68 -2.85 8.27 0.19
N ILE A 69 -1.77 8.99 0.43
CA ILE A 69 -0.54 8.94 -0.35
C ILE A 69 0.61 8.62 0.61
N LEU A 70 1.23 7.46 0.42
CA LEU A 70 2.39 7.02 1.17
C LEU A 70 3.66 7.38 0.40
N ASP A 71 4.50 8.24 1.01
CA ASP A 71 5.82 8.59 0.49
C ASP A 71 6.80 7.46 0.75
N SER A 72 7.30 6.87 -0.33
CA SER A 72 8.23 5.74 -0.28
C SER A 72 8.94 5.62 -1.62
N GLU A 73 10.26 5.49 -1.60
CA GLU A 73 11.06 5.22 -2.80
C GLU A 73 10.74 3.86 -3.43
N GLY A 74 10.22 2.93 -2.63
CA GLY A 74 9.99 1.54 -3.01
C GLY A 74 11.24 0.67 -2.86
N PRO A 75 11.05 -0.65 -2.75
CA PRO A 75 12.15 -1.60 -2.61
C PRO A 75 12.98 -1.69 -3.89
N ARG A 76 14.25 -2.04 -3.74
CA ARG A 76 15.14 -2.28 -4.89
C ARG A 76 14.55 -3.37 -5.79
N GLY A 77 14.71 -3.21 -7.10
CA GLY A 77 14.19 -4.14 -8.09
C GLY A 77 12.68 -4.05 -8.33
N SER A 78 11.94 -3.17 -7.63
CA SER A 78 10.55 -2.89 -7.99
C SER A 78 10.47 -2.03 -9.25
N LEU A 79 9.36 -2.17 -10.01
CA LEU A 79 9.09 -1.34 -11.18
C LEU A 79 9.13 0.15 -10.83
N ARG A 80 8.48 0.55 -9.73
CA ARG A 80 8.43 1.94 -9.27
C ARG A 80 9.81 2.51 -8.99
N ARG A 81 10.66 1.79 -8.22
CA ARG A 81 12.02 2.24 -7.91
C ARG A 81 12.88 2.34 -9.16
N THR A 82 12.83 1.34 -10.03
CA THR A 82 13.61 1.32 -11.27
C THR A 82 13.18 2.43 -12.24
N ALA A 83 11.88 2.70 -12.36
CA ALA A 83 11.35 3.80 -13.17
C ALA A 83 11.79 5.16 -12.60
N ASP A 84 11.71 5.34 -11.28
CA ASP A 84 12.12 6.57 -10.60
C ASP A 84 13.62 6.85 -10.80
N ASP A 85 14.47 5.83 -10.64
CA ASP A 85 15.92 5.91 -10.89
C ASP A 85 16.24 6.26 -12.36
N ALA A 86 15.35 5.89 -13.31
CA ALA A 86 15.44 6.24 -14.73
C ALA A 86 14.79 7.61 -15.07
N GLY A 87 14.24 8.33 -14.10
CA GLY A 87 13.56 9.61 -14.28
C GLY A 87 12.17 9.50 -14.89
N ILE A 88 11.58 8.30 -14.93
CA ILE A 88 10.24 8.03 -15.42
C ILE A 88 9.25 8.15 -14.26
N SER A 89 8.13 8.86 -14.48
CA SER A 89 7.07 8.94 -13.46
C SER A 89 6.43 7.57 -13.24
N CYS A 90 6.47 7.08 -12.00
CA CYS A 90 5.78 5.85 -11.62
C CYS A 90 5.08 6.00 -10.28
N ILE A 91 3.80 5.64 -10.24
CA ILE A 91 3.00 5.54 -9.03
C ILE A 91 2.45 4.12 -8.90
N THR A 92 2.33 3.62 -7.68
CA THR A 92 1.67 2.35 -7.41
C THR A 92 0.35 2.61 -6.69
N TYR A 93 -0.75 2.16 -7.27
CA TYR A 93 -2.03 2.08 -6.59
C TYR A 93 -2.14 0.74 -5.87
N GLU A 94 -2.58 0.78 -4.62
CA GLU A 94 -2.89 -0.38 -3.80
C GLU A 94 -4.35 -0.32 -3.40
N GLY A 95 -5.13 -1.40 -3.59
CA GLY A 95 -6.52 -1.44 -3.17
C GLY A 95 -7.17 -2.80 -3.30
N GLY A 96 -8.00 -3.16 -2.32
CA GLY A 96 -8.70 -4.44 -2.28
C GLY A 96 -7.84 -5.64 -1.92
N GLY A 97 -8.44 -6.81 -1.92
CA GLY A 97 -7.81 -8.10 -1.63
C GLY A 97 -7.35 -8.85 -2.87
N ALA A 98 -6.56 -9.92 -2.67
CA ALA A 98 -6.15 -10.81 -3.75
C ALA A 98 -7.16 -11.93 -4.02
N ASP A 99 -7.99 -12.27 -3.02
CA ASP A 99 -8.84 -13.44 -3.03
C ASP A 99 -10.24 -13.18 -3.60
N GLU A 100 -10.63 -11.90 -3.70
CA GLU A 100 -11.95 -11.50 -4.18
C GLU A 100 -11.89 -10.18 -4.98
N SER A 101 -12.90 -9.98 -5.80
CA SER A 101 -13.09 -8.73 -6.53
C SER A 101 -13.68 -7.68 -5.59
N ASP A 102 -12.99 -6.55 -5.43
CA ASP A 102 -13.45 -5.39 -4.68
C ASP A 102 -13.95 -4.31 -5.66
N PRO A 103 -15.28 -4.17 -5.85
CA PRO A 103 -15.84 -3.20 -6.80
C PRO A 103 -15.49 -1.75 -6.47
N GLU A 104 -15.38 -1.40 -5.19
CA GLU A 104 -15.03 -0.05 -4.76
C GLU A 104 -13.57 0.28 -5.09
N ALA A 105 -12.64 -0.62 -4.75
CA ALA A 105 -11.23 -0.47 -5.10
C ALA A 105 -11.02 -0.37 -6.62
N ILE A 106 -11.75 -1.17 -7.41
CA ILE A 106 -11.72 -1.11 -8.88
C ILE A 106 -12.24 0.24 -9.38
N GLN A 107 -13.35 0.73 -8.84
CA GLN A 107 -13.94 2.01 -9.24
C GLN A 107 -12.99 3.18 -8.94
N ILE A 108 -12.38 3.20 -7.76
CA ILE A 108 -11.39 4.22 -7.37
C ILE A 108 -10.18 4.17 -8.31
N ALA A 109 -9.67 2.97 -8.63
CA ALA A 109 -8.58 2.81 -9.59
C ALA A 109 -8.93 3.36 -10.98
N MET A 110 -10.12 3.05 -11.50
CA MET A 110 -10.59 3.55 -12.79
C MET A 110 -10.68 5.07 -12.83
N TYR A 111 -11.27 5.69 -11.81
CA TYR A 111 -11.33 7.15 -11.72
C TYR A 111 -9.95 7.78 -11.60
N GLY A 112 -9.07 7.16 -10.80
CA GLY A 112 -7.69 7.62 -10.64
C GLY A 112 -6.91 7.63 -11.95
N ILE A 113 -7.03 6.57 -12.76
CA ILE A 113 -6.43 6.51 -14.10
C ILE A 113 -6.95 7.63 -14.99
N LEU A 114 -8.28 7.82 -15.06
CA LEU A 114 -8.90 8.89 -15.84
C LEU A 114 -8.42 10.27 -15.38
N ASN A 115 -8.26 10.48 -14.08
CA ASN A 115 -7.76 11.73 -13.51
C ASN A 115 -6.31 12.01 -13.92
N VAL A 116 -5.44 11.00 -13.88
CA VAL A 116 -4.06 11.15 -14.36
C VAL A 116 -4.05 11.48 -15.85
N LEU A 117 -4.83 10.79 -16.68
CA LEU A 117 -4.93 11.05 -18.12
C LEU A 117 -5.43 12.47 -18.41
N ARG A 118 -6.41 12.97 -17.64
CA ARG A 118 -6.88 14.38 -17.73
C ARG A 118 -5.80 15.36 -17.30
N SER A 119 -5.10 15.09 -16.19
CA SER A 119 -3.99 15.92 -15.72
C SER A 119 -2.86 16.05 -16.74
N LEU A 120 -2.59 14.96 -17.46
CA LEU A 120 -1.61 14.89 -18.55
C LEU A 120 -2.13 15.45 -19.88
N LYS A 121 -3.42 15.82 -19.96
CA LYS A 121 -4.10 16.28 -21.18
C LYS A 121 -4.14 15.24 -22.30
N VAL A 122 -4.09 13.97 -21.96
CA VAL A 122 -4.26 12.84 -22.90
C VAL A 122 -5.72 12.72 -23.31
N ILE A 123 -6.64 12.97 -22.38
CA ILE A 123 -8.08 13.03 -22.62
C ILE A 123 -8.63 14.39 -22.17
N PRO A 124 -9.78 14.87 -22.72
CA PRO A 124 -10.38 16.12 -22.30
C PRO A 124 -10.95 16.06 -20.89
N GLY A 125 -11.10 17.22 -20.25
CA GLY A 125 -11.63 17.42 -18.90
C GLY A 125 -10.55 17.75 -17.88
N TYR A 126 -11.00 17.90 -16.63
CA TYR A 126 -10.13 18.20 -15.48
C TYR A 126 -10.09 16.99 -14.55
N PRO A 127 -8.96 16.75 -13.87
CA PRO A 127 -8.92 15.73 -12.83
C PRO A 127 -9.81 16.16 -11.67
N SER A 128 -10.64 15.26 -11.24
CA SER A 128 -11.39 15.43 -10.00
C SER A 128 -10.43 15.34 -8.80
N ARG A 129 -10.80 15.88 -7.64
CA ARG A 129 -9.89 16.02 -6.51
C ARG A 129 -10.55 15.51 -5.23
N PRO A 130 -9.84 14.79 -4.35
CA PRO A 130 -10.39 14.40 -3.06
C PRO A 130 -10.59 15.64 -2.18
N ARG A 131 -11.46 15.55 -1.19
CA ARG A 131 -11.72 16.66 -0.25
C ARG A 131 -10.51 16.97 0.63
N PHE A 132 -9.66 15.99 0.87
CA PHE A 132 -8.42 16.07 1.64
C PHE A 132 -7.44 15.02 1.18
N ARG A 133 -6.18 15.15 1.58
CA ARG A 133 -5.13 14.11 1.41
C ARG A 133 -4.35 13.93 2.68
N LEU A 134 -4.09 12.68 3.02
CA LEU A 134 -3.10 12.30 4.01
C LEU A 134 -1.78 11.99 3.28
N LEU A 135 -0.77 12.81 3.51
CA LEU A 135 0.58 12.59 3.01
C LEU A 135 1.38 11.95 4.14
N ALA A 136 1.61 10.65 4.06
CA ALA A 136 2.28 9.88 5.10
C ALA A 136 3.69 9.51 4.69
N SER A 137 4.64 9.66 5.62
CA SER A 137 6.00 9.15 5.51
C SER A 137 6.22 8.13 6.63
N GLY A 138 6.53 6.90 6.24
CA GLY A 138 6.71 5.80 7.20
C GLY A 138 5.43 5.05 7.55
N SER A 139 5.60 3.80 7.89
CA SER A 139 4.53 2.87 8.24
C SER A 139 5.08 1.76 9.14
N VAL A 140 4.21 1.04 9.83
CA VAL A 140 4.56 -0.02 10.78
C VAL A 140 3.76 -1.28 10.47
N TRP A 141 4.43 -2.42 10.37
CA TRP A 141 3.79 -3.71 10.30
C TRP A 141 3.47 -4.24 11.69
N LEU A 142 2.19 -4.48 11.94
CA LEU A 142 1.74 -5.24 13.10
C LEU A 142 1.90 -6.72 12.78
N ARG A 143 2.69 -7.43 13.59
CA ARG A 143 2.98 -8.85 13.38
C ARG A 143 2.45 -9.68 14.53
N SER A 144 2.08 -10.93 14.25
CA SER A 144 1.72 -11.89 15.28
C SER A 144 2.98 -12.44 15.97
N ASP A 145 3.01 -12.39 17.28
CA ASP A 145 4.04 -13.07 18.08
C ASP A 145 3.73 -14.57 18.28
N TYR A 146 2.56 -15.02 17.83
CA TYR A 146 2.02 -16.35 18.08
C TYR A 146 1.53 -17.01 16.79
N GLY A 147 1.58 -18.35 16.76
CA GLY A 147 0.88 -19.14 15.75
C GLY A 147 -0.52 -19.52 16.21
N GLY A 148 -1.49 -19.63 15.30
CA GLY A 148 -2.84 -20.07 15.61
C GLY A 148 -3.90 -19.57 14.64
N LEU A 149 -5.16 -19.59 15.12
CA LEU A 149 -6.31 -19.07 14.39
C LEU A 149 -6.42 -17.57 14.66
N LEU A 150 -6.35 -16.77 13.58
CA LEU A 150 -6.45 -15.32 13.63
C LEU A 150 -7.91 -14.88 13.47
N ASP A 151 -8.33 -13.97 14.34
CA ASP A 151 -9.56 -13.20 14.23
C ASP A 151 -9.21 -11.70 14.22
N VAL A 152 -9.39 -11.05 13.06
CA VAL A 152 -9.13 -9.62 12.88
C VAL A 152 -10.40 -8.86 13.22
N LEU A 153 -10.31 -7.99 14.22
CA LEU A 153 -11.44 -7.23 14.78
C LEU A 153 -11.61 -5.85 14.14
N THR A 154 -10.54 -5.34 13.53
CA THR A 154 -10.49 -3.98 13.00
C THR A 154 -10.20 -4.02 11.49
N PRO A 155 -11.11 -3.55 10.62
CA PRO A 155 -10.92 -3.58 9.17
C PRO A 155 -9.88 -2.54 8.70
N ALA A 156 -9.35 -2.74 7.48
CA ALA A 156 -8.55 -1.71 6.81
C ALA A 156 -9.39 -0.45 6.58
N GLY A 157 -8.76 0.73 6.72
CA GLY A 157 -9.44 2.03 6.70
C GLY A 157 -9.80 2.56 8.09
N SER A 158 -9.70 1.74 9.14
CA SER A 158 -9.98 2.17 10.50
C SER A 158 -8.88 3.05 11.08
N PHE A 159 -9.27 4.11 11.79
CA PHE A 159 -8.38 4.80 12.72
C PHE A 159 -8.39 4.06 14.05
N ILE A 160 -7.23 3.76 14.59
CA ILE A 160 -7.04 3.05 15.84
C ILE A 160 -6.22 3.87 16.82
N GLU A 161 -6.58 3.78 18.12
CA GLU A 161 -5.88 4.44 19.22
C GLU A 161 -4.73 3.57 19.73
N GLU A 162 -3.73 4.18 20.37
CA GLU A 162 -2.63 3.45 21.00
C GLU A 162 -3.17 2.44 22.04
N GLY A 163 -2.68 1.21 21.98
CA GLY A 163 -3.09 0.11 22.85
C GLY A 163 -4.42 -0.54 22.48
N GLU A 164 -5.10 -0.10 21.42
CA GLU A 164 -6.35 -0.68 20.94
C GLU A 164 -6.15 -2.10 20.40
N LEU A 165 -7.14 -2.96 20.65
CA LEU A 165 -7.15 -4.35 20.21
C LEU A 165 -7.46 -4.43 18.73
N VAL A 166 -6.51 -4.96 17.93
CA VAL A 166 -6.63 -5.10 16.49
C VAL A 166 -7.06 -6.50 16.08
N ALA A 167 -6.52 -7.51 16.75
CA ALA A 167 -6.78 -8.90 16.42
C ALA A 167 -6.56 -9.80 17.63
N THR A 168 -7.07 -11.03 17.55
CA THR A 168 -6.77 -12.11 18.49
C THR A 168 -6.24 -13.33 17.78
N VAL A 169 -5.35 -14.08 18.43
CA VAL A 169 -4.85 -15.36 17.93
C VAL A 169 -5.18 -16.44 18.96
N THR A 170 -5.92 -17.44 18.54
CA THR A 170 -6.33 -18.57 19.40
C THR A 170 -5.54 -19.80 19.08
N ASP A 171 -4.97 -20.43 20.10
CA ASP A 171 -4.30 -21.73 19.97
C ASP A 171 -5.36 -22.83 19.73
N PRO A 172 -5.32 -23.54 18.59
CA PRO A 172 -6.32 -24.56 18.28
C PRO A 172 -6.28 -25.78 19.25
N GLU A 173 -5.17 -26.05 19.90
CA GLU A 173 -5.05 -27.10 20.92
C GLU A 173 -5.64 -26.66 22.27
N TYR A 174 -5.63 -25.35 22.52
CA TYR A 174 -6.14 -24.77 23.77
C TYR A 174 -7.13 -23.62 23.47
N PRO A 175 -8.36 -23.92 22.99
CA PRO A 175 -9.30 -22.88 22.51
C PRO A 175 -9.72 -21.84 23.55
N GLY A 176 -9.51 -22.12 24.85
CA GLY A 176 -9.71 -21.14 25.93
C GLY A 176 -8.57 -20.13 26.13
N LYS A 177 -7.47 -20.27 25.37
CA LYS A 177 -6.30 -19.40 25.41
C LYS A 177 -6.24 -18.57 24.13
N SER A 178 -6.67 -17.33 24.23
CA SER A 178 -6.54 -16.32 23.16
C SER A 178 -5.49 -15.29 23.55
N MET A 179 -4.69 -14.90 22.59
CA MET A 179 -3.65 -13.88 22.72
C MET A 179 -4.08 -12.64 21.94
N GLU A 180 -3.97 -11.50 22.55
CA GLU A 180 -4.38 -10.22 22.00
C GLU A 180 -3.21 -9.56 21.23
N ILE A 181 -3.52 -8.98 20.07
CA ILE A 181 -2.60 -8.16 19.30
C ILE A 181 -3.12 -6.72 19.34
N ARG A 182 -2.35 -5.87 20.01
CA ARG A 182 -2.70 -4.47 20.21
C ARG A 182 -1.75 -3.57 19.44
N THR A 183 -2.27 -2.43 18.97
CA THR A 183 -1.45 -1.44 18.29
C THR A 183 -0.46 -0.76 19.25
N PRO A 184 0.81 -0.57 18.85
CA PRO A 184 1.81 0.12 19.67
C PRO A 184 1.67 1.65 19.63
N THR A 185 0.90 2.19 18.68
CA THR A 185 0.70 3.64 18.51
C THR A 185 -0.64 3.90 17.81
N GLN A 186 -1.15 5.09 17.93
CA GLN A 186 -2.35 5.52 17.19
C GLN A 186 -2.06 5.72 15.71
N GLY A 187 -3.04 5.47 14.83
CA GLY A 187 -2.87 5.65 13.40
C GLY A 187 -4.00 5.10 12.55
N LEU A 188 -3.78 5.11 11.24
CA LEU A 188 -4.70 4.57 10.24
C LEU A 188 -4.24 3.18 9.80
N LEU A 189 -5.10 2.19 9.91
CA LEU A 189 -4.83 0.82 9.48
C LEU A 189 -5.10 0.70 7.98
N ILE A 190 -4.04 0.67 7.17
CA ILE A 190 -4.15 0.68 5.69
C ILE A 190 -4.20 -0.69 5.05
N CYS A 191 -3.92 -1.74 5.81
CA CYS A 191 -3.99 -3.13 5.34
C CYS A 191 -4.28 -4.04 6.53
N THR A 192 -5.06 -5.09 6.32
CA THR A 192 -5.30 -6.15 7.31
C THR A 192 -5.20 -7.54 6.70
N ALA A 193 -4.85 -8.53 7.52
CA ALA A 193 -4.89 -9.93 7.13
C ALA A 193 -6.34 -10.40 6.96
N THR A 194 -6.57 -11.26 5.96
CA THR A 194 -7.83 -11.97 5.73
C THR A 194 -7.70 -13.48 5.91
N HIS A 195 -6.46 -13.98 5.95
CA HIS A 195 -6.20 -15.40 6.13
C HIS A 195 -6.39 -15.81 7.59
N PRO A 196 -7.19 -16.86 7.88
CA PRO A 196 -7.53 -17.23 9.26
C PRO A 196 -6.41 -17.94 10.02
N PHE A 197 -5.26 -18.23 9.38
CA PHE A 197 -4.13 -18.91 10.01
C PHE A 197 -2.91 -18.02 9.99
N VAL A 198 -2.21 -17.98 11.12
CA VAL A 198 -0.95 -17.23 11.24
C VAL A 198 0.10 -18.07 11.95
N THR A 199 1.35 -17.77 11.63
CA THR A 199 2.53 -18.22 12.36
C THR A 199 3.21 -17.02 13.02
N THR A 200 4.13 -17.26 13.91
CA THR A 200 4.95 -16.19 14.50
C THR A 200 5.64 -15.38 13.39
N GLY A 201 5.60 -14.06 13.51
CA GLY A 201 6.15 -13.13 12.53
C GLY A 201 5.19 -12.77 11.38
N THR A 202 4.07 -13.51 11.19
CA THR A 202 3.10 -13.19 10.13
C THR A 202 2.57 -11.76 10.30
N PRO A 203 2.66 -10.91 9.26
CA PRO A 203 2.09 -9.56 9.30
C PRO A 203 0.57 -9.63 9.24
N ILE A 204 -0.10 -9.01 10.22
CA ILE A 204 -1.56 -9.01 10.38
C ILE A 204 -2.20 -7.66 10.08
N GLY A 205 -1.43 -6.59 10.11
CA GLY A 205 -1.90 -5.25 9.80
C GLY A 205 -0.77 -4.32 9.40
N HIS A 206 -1.08 -3.33 8.58
CA HIS A 206 -0.15 -2.28 8.17
C HIS A 206 -0.70 -0.93 8.62
N LEU A 207 0.01 -0.28 9.51
CA LEU A 207 -0.41 0.94 10.20
C LEU A 207 0.38 2.14 9.67
N LEU A 208 -0.33 3.23 9.38
CA LEU A 208 0.26 4.56 9.25
C LEU A 208 0.16 5.29 10.59
N PRO A 209 1.25 5.44 11.35
CA PRO A 209 1.23 6.21 12.58
C PRO A 209 0.84 7.67 12.32
N ILE A 210 -0.07 8.23 13.13
CA ILE A 210 -0.52 9.62 13.00
C ILE A 210 -0.16 10.37 14.29
N ILE A 211 0.99 11.06 14.26
CA ILE A 211 1.47 11.86 15.40
C ILE A 211 1.04 13.31 15.22
N LYS A 212 1.13 13.85 14.01
CA LYS A 212 0.69 15.20 13.67
C LYS A 212 -0.59 15.15 12.81
N GLY A 213 -1.41 16.19 12.85
CA GLY A 213 -2.64 16.27 12.07
C GLY A 213 -3.84 15.48 12.63
N LEU A 214 -3.70 14.83 13.79
CA LEU A 214 -4.69 13.95 14.42
C LEU A 214 -6.10 14.55 14.47
N LYS A 215 -6.25 15.81 14.89
CA LYS A 215 -7.56 16.48 14.98
C LYS A 215 -8.24 16.59 13.61
N THR A 216 -7.47 16.79 12.56
CA THR A 216 -7.97 16.93 11.20
C THR A 216 -8.37 15.56 10.66
N VAL A 217 -7.56 14.53 10.88
CA VAL A 217 -7.89 13.15 10.49
C VAL A 217 -9.19 12.71 11.16
N ARG A 218 -9.31 12.87 12.48
CA ARG A 218 -10.53 12.48 13.23
C ARG A 218 -11.82 13.13 12.70
N ARG A 219 -11.75 14.32 12.11
CA ARG A 219 -12.93 14.97 11.46
C ARG A 219 -13.32 14.34 10.12
N ARG A 220 -12.49 13.44 9.59
CA ARG A 220 -12.69 12.75 8.31
C ARG A 220 -13.08 11.28 8.50
N LEU A 221 -13.28 10.86 9.72
CA LEU A 221 -13.78 9.53 10.07
C LEU A 221 -15.32 9.56 10.11
N ASP A 222 -15.91 8.41 9.78
CA ASP A 222 -17.34 8.17 9.99
C ASP A 222 -17.66 7.82 11.46
N GLU A 223 -18.91 7.43 11.73
CA GLU A 223 -19.37 7.05 13.07
C GLU A 223 -18.69 5.76 13.58
N GLU A 224 -18.18 4.92 12.67
CA GLU A 224 -17.50 3.66 12.96
C GLU A 224 -15.97 3.83 13.09
N GLY A 225 -15.46 5.04 12.85
CA GLY A 225 -14.03 5.34 12.90
C GLY A 225 -13.28 4.99 11.61
N LEU A 226 -14.00 4.72 10.52
CA LEU A 226 -13.42 4.49 9.21
C LEU A 226 -13.14 5.81 8.49
N LEU A 227 -12.04 5.85 7.75
CA LEU A 227 -11.73 6.99 6.89
C LEU A 227 -12.73 7.06 5.74
N VAL A 228 -13.47 8.17 5.66
CA VAL A 228 -14.45 8.39 4.58
C VAL A 228 -13.71 8.68 3.29
N LEU A 229 -13.73 7.71 2.37
CA LEU A 229 -13.17 7.86 1.03
C LEU A 229 -14.15 8.59 0.12
N SER A 230 -13.62 9.47 -0.70
CA SER A 230 -14.42 10.15 -1.71
C SER A 230 -14.73 9.17 -2.85
N GLY A 231 -16.01 9.02 -3.22
CA GLY A 231 -16.45 8.17 -4.33
C GLY A 231 -17.03 6.80 -3.96
N ALA A 232 -17.05 6.46 -2.68
CA ALA A 232 -17.67 5.23 -2.20
C ALA A 232 -19.18 5.18 -2.50
N ASP A 233 -19.88 6.33 -2.49
CA ASP A 233 -21.33 6.43 -2.65
C ASP A 233 -21.81 6.60 -4.11
N GLY A 234 -20.96 6.41 -5.12
CA GLY A 234 -21.33 6.53 -6.53
C GLY A 234 -21.48 7.96 -7.06
N ASP A 235 -21.39 8.96 -6.21
CA ASP A 235 -21.23 10.36 -6.63
C ASP A 235 -19.80 10.58 -7.14
N PRO A 236 -19.59 11.39 -8.19
CA PRO A 236 -18.23 11.77 -8.54
C PRO A 236 -17.59 12.42 -7.30
N PRO A 237 -16.52 11.85 -6.78
CA PRO A 237 -16.01 12.17 -5.43
C PRO A 237 -15.47 13.59 -5.29
N TRP A 238 -15.57 14.44 -6.33
CA TRP A 238 -14.63 15.51 -6.55
C TRP A 238 -15.32 16.75 -7.11
N ARG A 239 -15.13 17.87 -6.45
CA ARG A 239 -15.54 19.19 -6.95
C ARG A 239 -14.34 19.91 -7.57
N GLU A 240 -14.57 20.66 -8.67
CA GLU A 240 -13.52 21.38 -9.39
C GLU A 240 -12.95 22.57 -8.58
N ASP A 241 -13.66 23.08 -7.60
CA ASP A 241 -13.43 24.40 -6.98
C ASP A 241 -13.07 24.38 -5.48
N ASP A 242 -12.97 23.21 -4.83
CA ASP A 242 -12.66 23.16 -3.40
C ASP A 242 -11.14 23.12 -3.18
N ASP A 243 -10.64 23.96 -2.27
CA ASP A 243 -9.26 23.88 -1.76
C ASP A 243 -9.06 22.52 -1.06
N ILE A 244 -8.07 21.77 -1.54
CA ILE A 244 -7.73 20.48 -0.96
C ILE A 244 -6.91 20.71 0.30
N GLU A 245 -7.34 20.16 1.40
CA GLU A 245 -6.57 20.13 2.62
C GLU A 245 -5.52 19.00 2.55
N ASP A 246 -4.25 19.37 2.30
CA ASP A 246 -3.13 18.44 2.41
C ASP A 246 -2.71 18.31 3.88
N ILE A 247 -2.89 17.12 4.46
CA ILE A 247 -2.55 16.81 5.85
C ILE A 247 -1.28 15.98 5.84
N SER A 248 -0.15 16.59 6.20
CA SER A 248 1.09 15.84 6.39
C SER A 248 1.04 15.10 7.72
N VAL A 249 1.16 13.79 7.66
CA VAL A 249 1.27 12.92 8.83
C VAL A 249 2.68 12.35 8.86
N GLU A 250 3.42 12.67 9.91
CA GLU A 250 4.75 12.14 10.13
C GLU A 250 4.64 11.02 11.18
N GLY A 251 5.01 9.84 10.79
CA GLY A 251 5.18 8.70 11.69
C GLY A 251 6.65 8.31 11.68
N VAL A 252 7.42 8.72 12.67
CA VAL A 252 8.75 8.16 12.91
C VAL A 252 8.59 7.10 13.99
N TRP A 253 8.72 5.85 13.60
CA TRP A 253 8.86 4.73 14.51
C TRP A 253 10.31 4.28 14.50
N GLU A 254 11.01 4.38 15.63
CA GLU A 254 12.43 4.01 15.76
C GLU A 254 12.69 2.48 15.74
N GLY A 255 11.65 1.66 15.60
CA GLY A 255 11.71 0.20 15.76
C GLY A 255 11.68 -0.63 14.47
N GLY A 256 11.61 -0.05 13.28
CA GLY A 256 11.55 -0.81 12.01
C GLY A 256 12.22 -0.08 10.86
N SER A 257 12.98 -0.81 10.04
CA SER A 257 13.51 -0.27 8.79
C SER A 257 12.35 0.08 7.84
N PRO A 258 12.34 1.27 7.20
CA PRO A 258 11.37 1.63 6.15
C PRO A 258 11.35 0.64 4.98
N ASP A 259 12.46 -0.09 4.79
CA ASP A 259 12.63 -1.09 3.73
C ASP A 259 12.03 -2.46 4.08
N ALA A 260 11.49 -2.65 5.29
CA ALA A 260 10.78 -3.87 5.69
C ALA A 260 9.35 -3.97 5.10
N GLU A 261 9.08 -3.32 3.98
CA GLU A 261 7.77 -3.35 3.30
C GLU A 261 7.34 -4.76 2.88
N TRP A 262 8.31 -5.68 2.78
CA TRP A 262 8.02 -7.06 2.42
C TRP A 262 8.83 -7.95 3.33
N GLY A 263 8.21 -8.56 4.31
CA GLY A 263 8.79 -9.73 4.94
C GLY A 263 9.22 -10.66 3.80
N GLU A 264 10.47 -11.08 3.81
CA GLU A 264 10.99 -12.07 2.88
C GLU A 264 9.97 -13.21 2.84
N ASN A 265 9.44 -13.49 1.65
CA ASN A 265 8.68 -14.70 1.45
C ASN A 265 9.68 -15.83 1.76
N PRO A 266 9.35 -16.78 2.65
CA PRO A 266 10.26 -17.92 2.93
C PRO A 266 10.69 -18.65 1.66
N GLU A 267 9.91 -18.56 0.58
CA GLU A 267 10.25 -19.11 -0.73
C GLU A 267 11.37 -18.33 -1.45
N SER A 268 11.50 -16.99 -1.22
CA SER A 268 12.58 -16.21 -1.83
C SER A 268 13.92 -16.44 -1.11
N ALA A 269 13.90 -16.67 0.20
CA ALA A 269 15.10 -17.03 0.95
C ALA A 269 15.63 -18.44 0.56
N ALA A 270 14.71 -19.36 0.27
CA ALA A 270 15.08 -20.70 -0.20
C ALA A 270 15.64 -20.70 -1.64
N GLU A 271 15.25 -19.74 -2.48
CA GLU A 271 15.80 -19.56 -3.83
C GLU A 271 17.20 -18.93 -3.80
N GLU A 272 17.48 -17.98 -2.88
CA GLU A 272 18.85 -17.44 -2.69
C GLU A 272 19.82 -18.48 -2.14
N GLU A 273 19.41 -19.30 -1.17
CA GLU A 273 20.25 -20.43 -0.67
C GLU A 273 20.49 -21.50 -1.75
N ALA A 274 19.56 -21.73 -2.67
CA ALA A 274 19.72 -22.67 -3.77
C ALA A 274 20.67 -22.12 -4.86
N GLU A 275 20.69 -20.82 -5.13
CA GLU A 275 21.64 -20.20 -6.07
C GLU A 275 23.07 -20.14 -5.52
N GLU A 276 23.27 -19.97 -4.21
CA GLU A 276 24.61 -20.07 -3.59
C GLU A 276 25.14 -21.50 -3.59
N ALA A 277 24.29 -22.52 -3.50
CA ALA A 277 24.69 -23.91 -3.51
C ALA A 277 25.12 -24.42 -4.89
N ASP A 278 24.66 -23.80 -5.97
CA ASP A 278 24.99 -24.20 -7.37
C ASP A 278 26.30 -23.51 -7.87
N GLN A 279 26.90 -22.61 -7.06
CA GLN A 279 28.17 -21.93 -7.36
C GLN A 279 29.39 -22.54 -6.66
N ILE A 280 29.23 -23.66 -5.92
CA ILE A 280 30.31 -24.45 -5.29
C ILE A 280 30.44 -25.78 -6.03
#